data_29d034e0cdede51932c9187bf12ccbb0
#
_entry.id   29d034e0cdede51932c9187bf12ccbb0
#
_cell.length_a   1.000
_cell.length_b   1.000
_cell.length_c   1.000
_cell.angle_alpha   90.00
_cell.angle_beta   90.00
_cell.angle_gamma   90.00
#
_symmetry.space_group_name_H-M   'P 1'
#
loop_
_entity.id
_entity.type
_entity.pdbx_description
1 polymer ?
#
loop_
_entity_poly.entity_id
_entity_poly.type
_entity_poly.pdbx_seq_one_letter_code
_entity_poly.pdbx_strand_id
1 'polypeptide(L)'
;MEPIVQFTKDRRNFWAELNQTRTGGTPKVWKGIFPEATNIDFHTLLQANQYLTTVTNEDRILKGGAHLPGVETDPMIKPYHIEFMENYQRIDTETLFNASLFFSFSDGHHSVHMHRDYESVLLIQGYGDVTFITANEDNSKKEVFTLTTGDVIFIPRLYGHKSVPMGPRVTLSLGANPRKAMSTNPNFMNQPANTSQPYN
;
A
#
# COMPACT_ATOMS: atom_id res chain seq x y z
N MET A 1 -8.75 25.61 4.80
CA MET A 1 -8.23 25.51 3.42
C MET A 1 -7.70 24.10 3.30
N GLU A 2 -8.34 23.25 2.49
CA GLU A 2 -7.86 21.87 2.31
C GLU A 2 -6.49 21.94 1.63
N PRO A 3 -5.51 21.15 2.10
CA PRO A 3 -4.23 21.05 1.44
C PRO A 3 -4.45 20.40 0.05
N ILE A 4 -4.23 21.17 -1.00
CA ILE A 4 -4.28 20.65 -2.36
C ILE A 4 -2.92 20.01 -2.63
N VAL A 5 -2.87 18.69 -2.68
CA VAL A 5 -1.69 17.99 -3.21
C VAL A 5 -1.63 18.26 -4.71
N GLN A 6 -0.66 19.06 -5.13
CA GLN A 6 -0.41 19.31 -6.54
C GLN A 6 0.60 18.29 -7.05
N PHE A 7 0.18 17.46 -7.99
CA PHE A 7 1.09 16.57 -8.69
C PHE A 7 1.95 17.39 -9.67
N THR A 8 3.24 17.44 -9.42
CA THR A 8 4.19 18.28 -10.17
C THR A 8 4.81 17.57 -11.38
N LYS A 9 4.64 16.24 -11.48
CA LYS A 9 5.30 15.42 -12.50
C LYS A 9 4.27 14.76 -13.41
N ASP A 10 4.50 14.84 -14.73
CA ASP A 10 3.74 14.03 -15.69
C ASP A 10 4.13 12.55 -15.54
N ARG A 11 3.18 11.72 -15.16
CA ARG A 11 3.35 10.29 -14.89
C ARG A 11 2.74 9.37 -15.95
N ARG A 12 2.35 9.90 -17.11
CA ARG A 12 1.71 9.08 -18.18
C ARG A 12 2.57 7.87 -18.56
N ASN A 13 3.88 8.06 -18.72
CA ASN A 13 4.79 6.95 -19.04
C ASN A 13 4.88 5.92 -17.92
N PHE A 14 4.91 6.36 -16.66
CA PHE A 14 4.89 5.47 -15.51
C PHE A 14 3.61 4.62 -15.48
N TRP A 15 2.44 5.23 -15.66
CA TRP A 15 1.17 4.50 -15.67
C TRP A 15 1.06 3.52 -16.83
N ALA A 16 1.53 3.91 -18.02
CA ALA A 16 1.58 3.02 -19.17
C ALA A 16 2.47 1.78 -18.90
N GLU A 17 3.65 2.01 -18.33
CA GLU A 17 4.59 0.94 -17.99
C GLU A 17 4.08 0.05 -16.85
N LEU A 18 3.45 0.64 -15.82
CA LEU A 18 2.81 -0.12 -14.74
C LEU A 18 1.75 -1.07 -15.29
N ASN A 19 0.89 -0.59 -16.17
CA ASN A 19 -0.17 -1.40 -16.76
C ASN A 19 0.37 -2.53 -17.63
N GLN A 20 1.51 -2.35 -18.30
CA GLN A 20 2.23 -3.43 -18.99
C GLN A 20 2.84 -4.43 -18.00
N THR A 21 3.49 -3.94 -16.94
CA THR A 21 4.09 -4.76 -15.88
C THR A 21 3.05 -5.61 -15.17
N ARG A 22 1.84 -5.09 -14.97
CA ARG A 22 0.72 -5.80 -14.35
C ARG A 22 0.42 -7.14 -15.03
N THR A 23 0.52 -7.20 -16.36
CA THR A 23 0.29 -8.43 -17.12
C THR A 23 1.48 -9.40 -17.05
N GLY A 24 2.68 -8.90 -16.80
CA GLY A 24 3.90 -9.70 -16.67
C GLY A 24 4.03 -10.45 -15.32
N GLY A 25 3.22 -10.10 -14.33
CA GLY A 25 3.11 -10.84 -13.07
C GLY A 25 4.34 -10.79 -12.16
N THR A 26 5.26 -9.82 -12.35
CA THR A 26 6.45 -9.66 -11.50
C THR A 26 6.47 -8.28 -10.82
N PRO A 27 6.99 -8.18 -9.58
CA PRO A 27 7.18 -6.88 -8.93
C PRO A 27 8.12 -5.98 -9.71
N LYS A 28 7.88 -4.68 -9.63
CA LYS A 28 8.75 -3.68 -10.26
C LYS A 28 8.82 -2.41 -9.42
N VAL A 29 10.00 -1.80 -9.40
CA VAL A 29 10.28 -0.54 -8.70
C VAL A 29 10.54 0.57 -9.70
N TRP A 30 10.02 1.75 -9.40
CA TRP A 30 10.36 3.01 -10.08
C TRP A 30 10.81 4.03 -9.05
N LYS A 31 11.85 4.78 -9.38
CA LYS A 31 12.50 5.72 -8.47
C LYS A 31 11.97 7.15 -8.67
N GLY A 32 11.70 7.84 -7.56
CA GLY A 32 11.34 9.27 -7.54
C GLY A 32 10.13 9.64 -8.38
N ILE A 33 9.13 8.74 -8.47
CA ILE A 33 7.91 8.97 -9.27
C ILE A 33 6.96 9.94 -8.58
N PHE A 34 6.89 9.89 -7.25
CA PHE A 34 6.03 10.74 -6.44
C PHE A 34 6.87 11.63 -5.51
N PRO A 35 7.55 12.68 -6.04
CA PRO A 35 8.35 13.58 -5.20
C PRO A 35 7.53 14.27 -4.11
N GLU A 36 6.24 14.47 -4.33
CA GLU A 36 5.28 15.00 -3.36
C GLU A 36 4.93 14.03 -2.23
N ALA A 37 5.36 12.77 -2.29
CA ALA A 37 5.15 11.78 -1.23
C ALA A 37 5.88 12.15 0.09
N THR A 38 6.69 13.19 0.12
CA THR A 38 7.16 13.84 1.34
C THR A 38 6.02 14.26 2.27
N ASN A 39 4.81 14.44 1.72
CA ASN A 39 3.60 14.75 2.48
C ASN A 39 2.98 13.52 3.16
N ILE A 40 3.41 12.30 2.81
CA ILE A 40 2.97 11.06 3.43
C ILE A 40 3.90 10.76 4.61
N ASP A 41 3.65 11.43 5.71
CA ASP A 41 4.47 11.41 6.92
C ASP A 41 3.65 11.06 8.18
N PHE A 42 4.25 11.16 9.35
CA PHE A 42 3.56 10.90 10.61
C PHE A 42 2.47 11.93 10.93
N HIS A 43 2.57 13.15 10.44
CA HIS A 43 1.50 14.13 10.58
C HIS A 43 0.25 13.68 9.81
N THR A 44 0.43 13.28 8.56
CA THR A 44 -0.65 12.71 7.73
C THR A 44 -1.24 11.44 8.36
N LEU A 45 -0.39 10.56 8.89
CA LEU A 45 -0.84 9.37 9.61
C LEU A 45 -1.72 9.71 10.80
N LEU A 46 -1.31 10.68 11.63
CA LEU A 46 -2.06 11.10 12.81
C LEU A 46 -3.39 11.77 12.43
N GLN A 47 -3.41 12.61 11.39
CA GLN A 47 -4.63 13.23 10.88
C GLN A 47 -5.62 12.19 10.36
N ALA A 48 -5.15 11.22 9.55
CA ALA A 48 -5.98 10.14 9.05
C ALA A 48 -6.54 9.27 10.19
N ASN A 49 -5.72 8.94 11.20
CA ASN A 49 -6.19 8.21 12.38
C ASN A 49 -7.25 8.99 13.17
N GLN A 50 -7.05 10.30 13.37
CA GLN A 50 -8.03 11.15 14.05
C GLN A 50 -9.35 11.20 13.29
N TYR A 51 -9.30 11.33 11.97
CA TYR A 51 -10.49 11.29 11.13
C TYR A 51 -11.24 9.95 11.28
N LEU A 52 -10.51 8.84 11.14
CA LEU A 52 -11.12 7.50 11.29
C LEU A 52 -11.67 7.28 12.70
N THR A 53 -10.99 7.73 13.75
CA THR A 53 -11.48 7.65 15.13
C THR A 53 -12.82 8.38 15.28
N THR A 54 -12.97 9.54 14.65
CA THR A 54 -14.21 10.31 14.66
C THR A 54 -15.36 9.57 13.98
N VAL A 55 -15.07 8.85 12.88
CA VAL A 55 -16.09 8.13 12.08
C VAL A 55 -16.41 6.75 12.66
N THR A 56 -15.39 6.03 13.14
CA THR A 56 -15.53 4.62 13.56
C THR A 56 -15.51 4.42 15.09
N ASN A 57 -15.19 5.47 15.85
CA ASN A 57 -14.93 5.41 17.28
C ASN A 57 -13.80 4.43 17.67
N GLU A 58 -12.84 4.21 16.77
CA GLU A 58 -11.69 3.34 16.98
C GLU A 58 -10.37 4.08 16.78
N ASP A 59 -9.50 4.10 17.78
CA ASP A 59 -8.12 4.55 17.65
C ASP A 59 -7.22 3.35 17.36
N ARG A 60 -6.72 3.26 16.14
CA ARG A 60 -5.92 2.11 15.69
C ARG A 60 -4.43 2.26 16.01
N ILE A 61 -3.94 3.49 16.13
CA ILE A 61 -2.54 3.76 16.48
C ILE A 61 -2.29 3.41 17.94
N LEU A 62 -3.16 3.84 18.84
CA LEU A 62 -3.03 3.54 20.27
C LEU A 62 -3.19 2.04 20.58
N LYS A 63 -3.84 1.29 19.71
CA LYS A 63 -3.92 -0.18 19.80
C LYS A 63 -2.65 -0.89 19.30
N GLY A 64 -1.61 -0.16 18.94
CA GLY A 64 -0.33 -0.73 18.47
C GLY A 64 -0.38 -1.29 17.04
N GLY A 65 -1.37 -0.88 16.24
CA GLY A 65 -1.45 -1.28 14.84
C GLY A 65 -0.32 -0.67 14.02
N ALA A 66 0.21 -1.46 13.08
CA ALA A 66 1.16 -0.99 12.06
C ALA A 66 0.48 -0.73 10.70
N HIS A 67 -0.84 -0.78 10.66
CA HIS A 67 -1.67 -0.67 9.48
C HIS A 67 -2.95 0.12 9.77
N LEU A 68 -3.18 1.17 8.99
CA LEU A 68 -4.35 2.03 9.04
C LEU A 68 -5.10 1.93 7.70
N PRO A 69 -6.10 1.06 7.56
CA PRO A 69 -6.90 0.94 6.34
C PRO A 69 -8.01 2.00 6.28
N GLY A 70 -8.60 2.18 5.08
CA GLY A 70 -9.77 3.03 4.88
C GLY A 70 -9.43 4.52 4.83
N VAL A 71 -8.22 4.87 4.38
CA VAL A 71 -7.75 6.26 4.31
C VAL A 71 -8.02 6.95 2.97
N GLU A 72 -8.75 6.31 2.07
CA GLU A 72 -9.03 6.82 0.72
C GLU A 72 -9.77 8.15 0.68
N THR A 73 -10.47 8.50 1.75
CA THR A 73 -11.21 9.77 1.87
C THR A 73 -10.44 10.87 2.58
N ASP A 74 -9.29 10.54 3.18
CA ASP A 74 -8.41 11.52 3.80
C ASP A 74 -7.94 12.56 2.77
N PRO A 75 -8.02 13.88 3.04
CA PRO A 75 -7.67 14.93 2.08
C PRO A 75 -6.25 14.85 1.52
N MET A 76 -5.28 14.34 2.29
CA MET A 76 -3.88 14.19 1.84
C MET A 76 -3.68 12.93 0.99
N ILE A 77 -4.46 11.88 1.23
CA ILE A 77 -4.35 10.58 0.55
C ILE A 77 -5.24 10.52 -0.70
N LYS A 78 -6.41 11.14 -0.64
CA LYS A 78 -7.42 11.11 -1.71
C LYS A 78 -6.88 11.43 -3.11
N PRO A 79 -5.99 12.42 -3.34
CA PRO A 79 -5.43 12.68 -4.66
C PRO A 79 -4.67 11.49 -5.24
N TYR A 80 -3.86 10.80 -4.43
CA TYR A 80 -3.12 9.59 -4.85
C TYR A 80 -4.08 8.46 -5.21
N HIS A 81 -5.12 8.27 -4.40
CA HIS A 81 -6.13 7.24 -4.62
C HIS A 81 -6.91 7.50 -5.92
N ILE A 82 -7.32 8.74 -6.18
CA ILE A 82 -8.01 9.13 -7.43
C ILE A 82 -7.09 8.89 -8.61
N GLU A 83 -5.84 9.36 -8.59
CA GLU A 83 -4.88 9.18 -9.68
C GLU A 83 -4.68 7.68 -9.99
N PHE A 84 -4.58 6.83 -8.94
CA PHE A 84 -4.48 5.39 -9.11
C PHE A 84 -5.73 4.81 -9.79
N MET A 85 -6.93 5.18 -9.31
CA MET A 85 -8.20 4.69 -9.88
C MET A 85 -8.38 5.07 -11.35
N GLU A 86 -7.95 6.26 -11.73
CA GLU A 86 -8.10 6.78 -13.09
C GLU A 86 -7.12 6.14 -14.07
N ASN A 87 -5.92 5.79 -13.62
CA ASN A 87 -4.83 5.36 -14.49
C ASN A 87 -4.56 3.85 -14.46
N TYR A 88 -4.95 3.16 -13.38
CA TYR A 88 -4.78 1.71 -13.30
C TYR A 88 -5.83 1.00 -14.17
N GLN A 89 -5.38 0.22 -15.15
CA GLN A 89 -6.28 -0.56 -15.98
C GLN A 89 -6.93 -1.67 -15.17
N ARG A 90 -8.24 -1.61 -15.02
CA ARG A 90 -9.04 -2.59 -14.27
C ARG A 90 -8.94 -3.96 -14.92
N ILE A 91 -8.87 -5.00 -14.10
CA ILE A 91 -8.94 -6.38 -14.54
C ILE A 91 -10.38 -6.74 -14.94
N ASP A 92 -11.34 -6.17 -14.18
CA ASP A 92 -12.77 -6.27 -14.44
C ASP A 92 -13.48 -4.97 -14.04
N THR A 93 -14.74 -4.84 -14.44
CA THR A 93 -15.57 -3.65 -14.15
C THR A 93 -15.92 -3.53 -12.67
N GLU A 94 -15.73 -4.58 -11.88
CA GLU A 94 -16.03 -4.66 -10.46
C GLU A 94 -14.80 -4.52 -9.57
N THR A 95 -13.64 -4.14 -10.14
CA THR A 95 -12.42 -3.90 -9.34
C THR A 95 -12.67 -2.86 -8.26
N LEU A 96 -12.42 -3.25 -7.02
CA LEU A 96 -12.48 -2.37 -5.87
C LEU A 96 -11.10 -1.76 -5.63
N PHE A 97 -11.07 -0.47 -5.39
CA PHE A 97 -9.87 0.26 -5.03
C PHE A 97 -9.93 0.66 -3.56
N ASN A 98 -8.81 0.52 -2.87
CA ASN A 98 -8.67 0.90 -1.47
C ASN A 98 -7.35 1.67 -1.25
N ALA A 99 -7.25 2.33 -0.11
CA ALA A 99 -6.01 2.94 0.35
C ALA A 99 -5.77 2.62 1.83
N SER A 100 -4.51 2.41 2.17
CA SER A 100 -4.06 2.12 3.52
C SER A 100 -2.73 2.78 3.80
N LEU A 101 -2.47 3.16 5.06
CA LEU A 101 -1.14 3.56 5.51
C LEU A 101 -0.51 2.42 6.32
N PHE A 102 0.68 2.01 5.92
CA PHE A 102 1.55 1.16 6.73
C PHE A 102 2.61 2.02 7.41
N PHE A 103 2.86 1.78 8.68
CA PHE A 103 3.82 2.56 9.43
C PHE A 103 4.61 1.70 10.41
N SER A 104 5.77 2.20 10.82
CA SER A 104 6.55 1.70 11.94
C SER A 104 7.20 2.85 12.68
N PHE A 105 7.38 2.72 13.98
CA PHE A 105 8.06 3.71 14.81
C PHE A 105 9.54 3.40 15.02
N SER A 106 9.97 2.18 14.68
CA SER A 106 11.35 1.73 14.82
C SER A 106 11.66 0.60 13.83
N ASP A 107 12.93 0.26 13.69
CA ASP A 107 13.43 -0.89 12.92
C ASP A 107 13.05 -2.24 13.55
N GLY A 108 12.82 -2.27 14.86
CA GLY A 108 12.40 -3.48 15.58
C GLY A 108 10.93 -3.88 15.38
N HIS A 109 10.12 -3.06 14.75
CA HIS A 109 8.75 -3.40 14.42
C HIS A 109 8.69 -4.25 13.15
N HIS A 110 8.57 -5.54 13.32
CA HIS A 110 8.39 -6.45 12.19
C HIS A 110 7.06 -6.18 11.49
N SER A 111 7.14 -6.03 10.20
CA SER A 111 6.01 -6.06 9.30
C SER A 111 5.36 -7.46 9.31
N VAL A 112 4.18 -7.55 8.74
CA VAL A 112 3.50 -8.81 8.45
C VAL A 112 4.49 -9.82 7.85
N HIS A 113 4.41 -11.08 8.27
CA HIS A 113 5.22 -12.18 7.70
C HIS A 113 5.07 -12.24 6.18
N MET A 114 5.95 -12.97 5.50
CA MET A 114 5.81 -13.23 4.06
C MET A 114 4.40 -13.74 3.77
N HIS A 115 3.66 -13.00 2.96
CA HIS A 115 2.26 -13.29 2.61
C HIS A 115 1.99 -13.02 1.14
N ARG A 116 0.81 -13.36 0.68
CA ARG A 116 0.31 -13.13 -0.67
C ARG A 116 -1.09 -12.53 -0.59
N ASP A 117 -1.28 -11.42 -1.28
CA ASP A 117 -2.58 -10.76 -1.34
C ASP A 117 -3.34 -11.14 -2.61
N TYR A 118 -4.65 -11.15 -2.53
CA TYR A 118 -5.53 -11.32 -3.70
C TYR A 118 -5.66 -10.04 -4.51
N GLU A 119 -5.18 -8.93 -3.99
CA GLU A 119 -5.11 -7.64 -4.68
C GLU A 119 -3.72 -7.39 -5.25
N SER A 120 -3.66 -6.57 -6.31
CA SER A 120 -2.42 -5.94 -6.72
C SER A 120 -2.24 -4.65 -5.96
N VAL A 121 -1.04 -4.38 -5.48
CA VAL A 121 -0.75 -3.19 -4.69
C VAL A 121 0.31 -2.31 -5.33
N LEU A 122 0.08 -1.00 -5.30
CA LEU A 122 1.08 0.03 -5.56
C LEU A 122 1.45 0.67 -4.23
N LEU A 123 2.68 0.45 -3.80
CA LEU A 123 3.20 1.00 -2.54
C LEU A 123 4.05 2.23 -2.86
N ILE A 124 3.67 3.37 -2.30
CA ILE A 124 4.37 4.65 -2.44
C ILE A 124 5.07 4.93 -1.12
N GLN A 125 6.41 5.04 -1.16
CA GLN A 125 7.17 5.35 0.04
C GLN A 125 7.05 6.84 0.35
N GLY A 126 6.51 7.15 1.54
CA GLY A 126 6.45 8.47 2.12
C GLY A 126 7.67 8.74 3.01
N TYR A 127 7.46 8.81 4.32
CA TYR A 127 8.54 9.05 5.27
C TYR A 127 9.41 7.81 5.50
N GLY A 128 10.73 8.02 5.58
CA GLY A 128 11.73 7.00 5.92
C GLY A 128 11.98 5.99 4.80
N ASP A 129 12.77 4.97 5.11
CA ASP A 129 13.17 3.93 4.17
C ASP A 129 12.55 2.58 4.52
N VAL A 130 12.33 1.76 3.50
CA VAL A 130 11.81 0.40 3.67
C VAL A 130 12.43 -0.54 2.65
N THR A 131 12.70 -1.77 3.07
CA THR A 131 13.11 -2.84 2.19
C THR A 131 11.94 -3.82 1.99
N PHE A 132 11.58 -4.12 0.75
CA PHE A 132 10.65 -5.18 0.41
C PHE A 132 11.42 -6.42 -0.05
N ILE A 133 11.08 -7.57 0.53
CA ILE A 133 11.52 -8.88 0.05
C ILE A 133 10.32 -9.49 -0.66
N THR A 134 10.49 -9.86 -1.92
CA THR A 134 9.45 -10.48 -2.73
C THR A 134 9.85 -11.90 -3.13
N ALA A 135 8.86 -12.75 -3.41
CA ALA A 135 9.07 -14.12 -3.82
C ALA A 135 7.99 -14.57 -4.80
N ASN A 136 8.39 -15.27 -5.87
CA ASN A 136 7.46 -15.91 -6.78
C ASN A 136 6.66 -17.04 -6.09
N GLU A 137 5.75 -17.67 -6.81
CA GLU A 137 4.79 -18.62 -6.25
C GLU A 137 5.44 -19.80 -5.53
N ASP A 138 6.49 -20.39 -6.11
CA ASP A 138 7.22 -21.54 -5.56
C ASP A 138 8.40 -21.14 -4.66
N ASN A 139 8.59 -19.83 -4.39
CA ASN A 139 9.71 -19.27 -3.63
C ASN A 139 11.12 -19.56 -4.22
N SER A 140 11.21 -20.01 -5.46
CA SER A 140 12.48 -20.27 -6.13
C SER A 140 13.26 -18.99 -6.47
N LYS A 141 12.52 -17.88 -6.69
CA LYS A 141 13.10 -16.56 -6.98
C LYS A 141 12.71 -15.58 -5.88
N LYS A 142 13.73 -15.01 -5.24
CA LYS A 142 13.56 -13.91 -4.27
C LYS A 142 14.28 -12.67 -4.76
N GLU A 143 13.65 -11.53 -4.59
CA GLU A 143 14.20 -10.23 -4.94
C GLU A 143 14.07 -9.28 -3.75
N VAL A 144 15.00 -8.35 -3.64
CA VAL A 144 15.06 -7.36 -2.55
C VAL A 144 15.08 -5.97 -3.15
N PHE A 145 14.15 -5.13 -2.71
CA PHE A 145 13.99 -3.76 -3.20
C PHE A 145 14.00 -2.81 -2.02
N THR A 146 14.87 -1.80 -2.04
CA THR A 146 14.85 -0.72 -1.06
C THR A 146 14.20 0.51 -1.67
N LEU A 147 13.24 1.08 -0.96
CA LEU A 147 12.54 2.30 -1.33
C LEU A 147 12.88 3.42 -0.37
N THR A 148 13.06 4.60 -0.94
CA THR A 148 13.18 5.88 -0.25
C THR A 148 11.99 6.78 -0.61
N THR A 149 11.82 7.90 0.06
CA THR A 149 10.70 8.83 -0.18
C THR A 149 10.54 9.15 -1.67
N GLY A 150 9.32 8.98 -2.17
CA GLY A 150 8.95 9.21 -3.57
C GLY A 150 9.13 8.00 -4.49
N ASP A 151 9.78 6.94 -4.03
CA ASP A 151 9.88 5.69 -4.77
C ASP A 151 8.58 4.89 -4.69
N VAL A 152 8.35 4.05 -5.67
CA VAL A 152 7.19 3.16 -5.71
C VAL A 152 7.60 1.74 -6.05
N ILE A 153 6.86 0.77 -5.48
CA ILE A 153 6.89 -0.63 -5.92
C ILE A 153 5.48 -1.09 -6.26
N PHE A 154 5.33 -1.73 -7.40
CA PHE A 154 4.13 -2.47 -7.75
C PHE A 154 4.35 -3.95 -7.45
N ILE A 155 3.42 -4.55 -6.71
CA ILE A 155 3.42 -5.97 -6.40
C ILE A 155 2.14 -6.57 -6.98
N PRO A 156 2.25 -7.47 -7.97
CA PRO A 156 1.09 -8.16 -8.52
C PRO A 156 0.39 -9.03 -7.47
N ARG A 157 -0.91 -9.23 -7.65
CA ARG A 157 -1.69 -10.15 -6.82
C ARG A 157 -1.02 -11.53 -6.74
N LEU A 158 -1.13 -12.20 -5.62
CA LEU A 158 -0.57 -13.52 -5.32
C LEU A 158 0.97 -13.61 -5.37
N TYR A 159 1.66 -12.50 -5.56
CA TYR A 159 3.11 -12.47 -5.43
C TYR A 159 3.52 -12.34 -3.96
N GLY A 160 4.39 -13.24 -3.49
CA GLY A 160 4.83 -13.25 -2.10
C GLY A 160 5.62 -11.99 -1.76
N HIS A 161 5.32 -11.36 -0.62
CA HIS A 161 6.06 -10.19 -0.19
C HIS A 161 6.02 -9.98 1.33
N LYS A 162 7.02 -9.27 1.81
CA LYS A 162 7.06 -8.69 3.16
C LYS A 162 7.86 -7.39 3.13
N SER A 163 7.53 -6.46 4.01
CA SER A 163 8.35 -5.28 4.24
C SER A 163 9.27 -5.49 5.45
N VAL A 164 10.46 -4.91 5.39
CA VAL A 164 11.41 -4.83 6.49
C VAL A 164 11.68 -3.35 6.74
N PRO A 165 11.16 -2.79 7.84
CA PRO A 165 11.41 -1.38 8.18
C PRO A 165 12.91 -1.16 8.44
N MET A 166 13.41 -0.05 7.94
CA MET A 166 14.80 0.39 8.17
C MET A 166 14.87 1.46 9.28
N GLY A 167 13.75 1.69 9.96
CA GLY A 167 13.56 2.70 10.99
C GLY A 167 12.11 3.17 11.02
N PRO A 168 11.82 4.35 11.60
CA PRO A 168 10.51 4.97 11.52
C PRO A 168 10.12 5.21 10.06
N ARG A 169 8.91 4.80 9.67
CA ARG A 169 8.43 4.94 8.29
C ARG A 169 6.93 5.12 8.19
N VAL A 170 6.49 5.72 7.06
CA VAL A 170 5.09 5.73 6.61
C VAL A 170 5.08 5.41 5.11
N THR A 171 4.29 4.41 4.72
CA THR A 171 4.14 3.95 3.34
C THR A 171 2.65 3.95 2.98
N LEU A 172 2.29 4.58 1.87
CA LEU A 172 0.94 4.50 1.31
C LEU A 172 0.82 3.26 0.44
N SER A 173 -0.22 2.46 0.69
CA SER A 173 -0.62 1.32 -0.13
C SER A 173 -1.91 1.64 -0.86
N LEU A 174 -1.89 1.50 -2.18
CA LEU A 174 -3.05 1.62 -3.06
C LEU A 174 -3.36 0.26 -3.64
N GLY A 175 -4.49 -0.32 -3.25
CA GLY A 175 -4.91 -1.66 -3.62
C GLY A 175 -5.91 -1.68 -4.78
N ALA A 176 -5.78 -2.66 -5.68
CA ALA A 176 -6.74 -2.97 -6.73
C ALA A 176 -7.17 -4.43 -6.63
N ASN A 177 -8.40 -4.65 -6.15
CA ASN A 177 -8.94 -5.96 -5.84
C ASN A 177 -10.02 -6.37 -6.84
N PRO A 178 -9.81 -7.38 -7.70
CA PRO A 178 -10.81 -7.85 -8.63
C PRO A 178 -11.90 -8.65 -7.90
N ARG A 179 -13.14 -8.18 -7.93
CA ARG A 179 -14.27 -8.80 -7.22
C ARG A 179 -14.53 -10.26 -7.63
N LYS A 180 -14.34 -10.59 -8.90
CA LYS A 180 -14.50 -11.97 -9.39
C LYS A 180 -13.51 -12.95 -8.75
N ALA A 181 -12.31 -12.50 -8.38
CA ALA A 181 -11.35 -13.34 -7.68
C ALA A 181 -11.75 -13.64 -6.23
N MET A 182 -12.56 -12.76 -5.61
CA MET A 182 -13.04 -12.94 -4.24
C MET A 182 -14.21 -13.94 -4.18
N SER A 183 -15.08 -13.97 -5.21
CA SER A 183 -16.28 -14.83 -5.23
C SER A 183 -15.95 -16.32 -5.41
N THR A 184 -14.77 -16.66 -5.86
CA THR A 184 -14.34 -18.05 -6.11
C THR A 184 -13.62 -18.70 -4.91
N ASN A 185 -13.34 -17.95 -3.84
CA ASN A 185 -12.73 -18.49 -2.63
C ASN A 185 -13.62 -18.26 -1.40
N PRO A 186 -14.46 -19.24 -1.01
CA PRO A 186 -15.35 -19.12 0.14
C PRO A 186 -14.64 -18.88 1.47
N ASN A 187 -13.34 -19.15 1.57
CA ASN A 187 -12.55 -18.90 2.77
C ASN A 187 -12.17 -17.41 2.92
N PHE A 188 -12.32 -16.60 1.88
CA PHE A 188 -12.00 -15.18 1.94
C PHE A 188 -13.02 -14.38 2.75
N MET A 189 -14.30 -14.76 2.69
CA MET A 189 -15.39 -14.11 3.46
C MET A 189 -15.31 -14.40 4.97
N ASN A 190 -14.58 -15.45 5.36
CA ASN A 190 -14.49 -15.94 6.74
C ASN A 190 -13.13 -15.69 7.41
N GLN A 191 -12.18 -15.04 6.74
CA GLN A 191 -11.00 -14.57 7.46
C GLN A 191 -11.42 -13.36 8.31
N PRO A 192 -11.40 -13.47 9.65
CA PRO A 192 -11.53 -12.28 10.47
C PRO A 192 -10.48 -11.30 10.02
N ALA A 193 -10.86 -10.03 9.86
CA ALA A 193 -9.91 -8.93 9.68
C ALA A 193 -8.78 -9.20 10.67
N ASN A 194 -7.56 -9.38 10.15
CA ASN A 194 -6.43 -9.97 10.86
C ASN A 194 -6.22 -9.28 12.21
N THR A 195 -6.96 -9.72 13.21
CA THR A 195 -6.81 -9.28 14.59
C THR A 195 -5.60 -10.00 15.11
N SER A 196 -4.46 -9.31 15.08
CA SER A 196 -3.29 -9.49 15.96
C SER A 196 -3.17 -10.91 16.53
N GLN A 197 -2.44 -11.77 15.87
CA GLN A 197 -1.76 -12.85 16.59
C GLN A 197 -0.74 -12.19 17.54
N PRO A 198 -0.74 -12.54 18.83
CA PRO A 198 0.27 -12.02 19.74
C PRO A 198 1.65 -12.48 19.25
N TYR A 199 2.56 -11.55 19.18
CA TYR A 199 3.96 -11.80 18.87
C TYR A 199 4.56 -12.63 20.00
N ASN A 200 4.93 -13.87 19.72
CA ASN A 200 5.90 -14.64 20.49
C ASN A 200 7.25 -14.59 19.78
#